data_e5f1c9cf397a345de1a8cc22674b104a
#
_entry.id   e5f1c9cf397a345de1a8cc22674b104a
#
_cell.length_a   1.000
_cell.length_b   1.000
_cell.length_c   1.000
_cell.angle_alpha   90.00
_cell.angle_beta   90.00
_cell.angle_gamma   90.00
#
_symmetry.space_group_name_H-M   'P 1'
#
loop_
_entity.id
_entity.type
_entity.pdbx_description
1 polymer ?
#
loop_
_entity_poly.entity_id
_entity_poly.type
_entity_poly.pdbx_seq_one_letter_code
_entity_poly.pdbx_strand_id
1 'polypeptide(L)'
;MTTLPRLRLAVLSYGLPKRAHKRGGIERAAHTLADGLARRGHDVVVLSHDPRPADAAYAVAPLPWRAFVETWVGRRVTMGYLGNLLALLPDYREFDAVIAHGDSLLLPLTGKPVVRVMHGSALGEARSAASIGRRVLQLGVFGQELLTALLSRGVVGVSENTRRDNPFVRRVIPHGVDDRFFSISDAGKTSAPSVLFVGTLDGRKRGRFLLELFQHTVRAAHPDATLDFVGPPGPAQPGVTYHTGITDDVLADLYRRAWVYASPSSYEGFGLPYLEAMACGTPVVASPNPGSREVLNDGRCGVLAEDASFGRELTTILGDAPRRDALAAKGLCRAREYSLSRMVGEYEELLYELTEVHDGSAARV
;
A
#
# COMPACT_ATOMS: atom_id res chain seq x y z
N MET A 1 9.29 30.46 -15.29
CA MET A 1 8.60 29.31 -14.72
C MET A 1 7.55 29.88 -13.78
N THR A 2 6.29 29.83 -14.15
CA THR A 2 5.17 30.19 -13.27
C THR A 2 5.16 29.19 -12.13
N THR A 3 5.43 29.65 -10.91
CA THR A 3 5.27 28.82 -9.70
C THR A 3 3.78 28.52 -9.56
N LEU A 4 3.42 27.23 -9.61
CA LEU A 4 2.06 26.79 -9.35
C LEU A 4 1.62 27.24 -7.95
N PRO A 5 0.34 27.60 -7.77
CA PRO A 5 -0.14 28.13 -6.49
C PRO A 5 -0.04 27.05 -5.38
N ARG A 6 0.31 27.50 -4.18
CA ARG A 6 0.30 26.66 -2.99
C ARG A 6 -1.15 26.36 -2.60
N LEU A 7 -1.48 25.08 -2.46
CA LEU A 7 -2.79 24.64 -1.99
C LEU A 7 -2.74 24.29 -0.50
N ARG A 8 -3.86 24.51 0.20
CA ARG A 8 -4.11 24.02 1.55
C ARG A 8 -4.97 22.77 1.50
N LEU A 9 -4.40 21.62 1.85
CA LEU A 9 -4.96 20.29 1.61
C LEU A 9 -5.30 19.58 2.92
N ALA A 10 -6.51 19.05 3.01
CA ALA A 10 -6.87 18.08 4.04
C ALA A 10 -6.65 16.66 3.52
N VAL A 11 -5.94 15.82 4.28
CA VAL A 11 -5.79 14.40 3.98
C VAL A 11 -6.48 13.59 5.07
N LEU A 12 -7.57 12.90 4.73
CA LEU A 12 -8.29 12.05 5.68
C LEU A 12 -7.70 10.66 5.69
N SER A 13 -7.10 10.28 6.83
CA SER A 13 -6.61 8.93 7.09
C SER A 13 -6.77 8.60 8.57
N TYR A 14 -7.59 7.60 8.89
CA TYR A 14 -7.88 7.23 10.30
C TYR A 14 -6.63 6.80 11.08
N GLY A 15 -5.64 6.25 10.40
CA GLY A 15 -4.37 5.85 10.99
C GLY A 15 -3.17 6.42 10.26
N LEU A 16 -2.05 6.53 10.98
CA LEU A 16 -0.74 6.89 10.47
C LEU A 16 0.30 5.84 10.89
N PRO A 17 1.43 5.71 10.19
CA PRO A 17 2.50 4.81 10.59
C PRO A 17 2.99 5.14 12.01
N LYS A 18 3.16 4.12 12.84
CA LYS A 18 3.74 4.23 14.19
C LYS A 18 5.08 3.51 14.21
N ARG A 19 6.10 4.10 14.84
CA ARG A 19 7.45 3.49 14.97
C ARG A 19 7.46 2.07 15.53
N ALA A 20 6.48 1.71 16.37
CA ALA A 20 6.43 0.40 17.05
C ALA A 20 5.54 -0.65 16.34
N HIS A 21 4.72 -0.26 15.36
CA HIS A 21 3.77 -1.18 14.74
C HIS A 21 3.63 -0.86 13.26
N LYS A 22 4.06 -1.78 12.39
CA LYS A 22 3.78 -1.71 10.96
C LYS A 22 2.27 -1.82 10.75
N ARG A 23 1.60 -0.70 10.51
CA ARG A 23 0.19 -0.67 10.08
C ARG A 23 0.07 -0.98 8.60
N GLY A 24 -1.15 -1.15 8.12
CA GLY A 24 -1.47 -1.57 6.76
C GLY A 24 -0.92 -0.63 5.68
N GLY A 25 -1.02 -1.08 4.44
CA GLY A 25 -0.52 -0.33 3.28
C GLY A 25 -1.23 1.01 3.05
N ILE A 26 -2.49 1.16 3.53
CA ILE A 26 -3.29 2.38 3.37
C ILE A 26 -2.70 3.53 4.18
N GLU A 27 -2.41 3.31 5.47
CA GLU A 27 -1.84 4.31 6.37
C GLU A 27 -0.48 4.80 5.88
N ARG A 28 0.31 3.86 5.34
CA ARG A 28 1.61 4.20 4.75
C ARG A 28 1.45 5.00 3.47
N ALA A 29 0.54 4.61 2.59
CA ALA A 29 0.27 5.33 1.35
C ALA A 29 -0.23 6.76 1.60
N ALA A 30 -1.11 6.95 2.60
CA ALA A 30 -1.60 8.25 3.01
C ALA A 30 -0.47 9.14 3.55
N HIS A 31 0.38 8.59 4.43
CA HIS A 31 1.56 9.28 4.95
C HIS A 31 2.51 9.69 3.82
N THR A 32 2.88 8.76 2.95
CA THR A 32 3.82 9.00 1.86
C THR A 32 3.33 10.07 0.88
N LEU A 33 2.03 10.05 0.53
CA LEU A 33 1.45 11.08 -0.33
C LEU A 33 1.41 12.44 0.36
N ALA A 34 0.95 12.49 1.63
CA ALA A 34 0.87 13.75 2.39
C ALA A 34 2.26 14.37 2.59
N ASP A 35 3.27 13.55 2.93
CA ASP A 35 4.66 14.00 3.09
C ASP A 35 5.24 14.52 1.77
N GLY A 36 4.98 13.81 0.66
CA GLY A 36 5.41 14.22 -0.67
C GLY A 36 4.81 15.57 -1.11
N LEU A 37 3.51 15.78 -0.92
CA LEU A 37 2.84 17.04 -1.23
C LEU A 37 3.35 18.20 -0.34
N ALA A 38 3.53 17.95 0.97
CA ALA A 38 4.08 18.95 1.88
C ALA A 38 5.51 19.36 1.51
N ARG A 39 6.37 18.41 1.11
CA ARG A 39 7.75 18.69 0.65
C ARG A 39 7.79 19.44 -0.68
N ARG A 40 6.73 19.40 -1.49
CA ARG A 40 6.56 20.23 -2.69
C ARG A 40 6.03 21.65 -2.38
N GLY A 41 5.78 21.96 -1.11
CA GLY A 41 5.43 23.31 -0.66
C GLY A 41 3.94 23.54 -0.39
N HIS A 42 3.07 22.52 -0.52
CA HIS A 42 1.67 22.63 -0.14
C HIS A 42 1.51 22.68 1.39
N ASP A 43 0.42 23.30 1.87
CA ASP A 43 0.03 23.28 3.28
C ASP A 43 -0.86 22.06 3.52
N VAL A 44 -0.27 20.99 4.05
CA VAL A 44 -0.95 19.69 4.21
C VAL A 44 -1.27 19.45 5.68
N VAL A 45 -2.55 19.19 5.96
CA VAL A 45 -3.03 18.77 7.28
C VAL A 45 -3.65 17.39 7.17
N VAL A 46 -3.07 16.41 7.87
CA VAL A 46 -3.64 15.06 7.93
C VAL A 46 -4.61 14.98 9.11
N LEU A 47 -5.85 14.61 8.81
CA LEU A 47 -6.89 14.34 9.79
C LEU A 47 -6.80 12.87 10.23
N SER A 48 -6.34 12.60 11.45
CA SER A 48 -6.06 11.26 11.92
C SER A 48 -6.32 11.06 13.40
N HIS A 49 -6.54 9.81 13.81
CA HIS A 49 -6.56 9.41 15.23
C HIS A 49 -5.15 9.21 15.80
N ASP A 50 -4.15 9.04 14.94
CA ASP A 50 -2.77 8.81 15.36
C ASP A 50 -1.95 10.11 15.37
N PRO A 51 -0.95 10.21 16.25
CA PRO A 51 -0.07 11.38 16.32
C PRO A 51 0.77 11.50 15.05
N ARG A 52 1.30 12.71 14.83
CA ARG A 52 2.21 13.01 13.73
C ARG A 52 3.47 12.13 13.82
N PRO A 53 3.86 11.44 12.74
CA PRO A 53 5.18 10.82 12.63
C PRO A 53 6.29 11.86 12.77
N ALA A 54 7.42 11.47 13.39
CA ALA A 54 8.49 12.43 13.73
C ALA A 54 9.16 13.06 12.51
N ASP A 55 9.20 12.33 11.39
CA ASP A 55 9.82 12.70 10.11
C ASP A 55 8.87 13.35 9.11
N ALA A 56 7.57 13.48 9.47
CA ALA A 56 6.55 14.03 8.59
C ALA A 56 6.72 15.55 8.36
N ALA A 57 6.63 15.99 7.11
CA ALA A 57 6.66 17.41 6.73
C ALA A 57 5.28 18.11 6.85
N TYR A 58 4.20 17.35 7.08
CA TYR A 58 2.83 17.85 7.20
C TYR A 58 2.40 18.03 8.67
N ALA A 59 1.32 18.77 8.89
CA ALA A 59 0.65 18.88 10.19
C ALA A 59 -0.37 17.77 10.41
N VAL A 60 -0.70 17.44 11.66
CA VAL A 60 -1.77 16.50 12.00
C VAL A 60 -2.79 17.21 12.89
N ALA A 61 -4.06 17.13 12.50
CA ALA A 61 -5.19 17.50 13.34
C ALA A 61 -5.91 16.24 13.83
N PRO A 62 -6.23 16.13 15.13
CA PRO A 62 -6.86 14.96 15.67
C PRO A 62 -8.31 14.82 15.16
N LEU A 63 -8.68 13.63 14.71
CA LEU A 63 -10.08 13.30 14.50
C LEU A 63 -10.79 13.16 15.86
N PRO A 64 -11.99 13.72 16.02
CA PRO A 64 -12.76 13.60 17.25
C PRO A 64 -13.19 12.12 17.50
N TRP A 65 -13.58 11.83 18.75
CA TRP A 65 -14.17 10.55 19.15
C TRP A 65 -13.25 9.33 19.08
N ARG A 66 -11.95 9.53 19.20
CA ARG A 66 -10.97 8.42 19.19
C ARG A 66 -11.33 7.27 20.13
N ALA A 67 -11.67 7.54 21.39
CA ALA A 67 -12.01 6.53 22.38
C ALA A 67 -13.28 5.75 21.98
N PHE A 68 -14.27 6.45 21.42
CA PHE A 68 -15.50 5.82 20.93
C PHE A 68 -15.21 4.90 19.74
N VAL A 69 -14.40 5.35 18.80
CA VAL A 69 -13.96 4.55 17.64
C VAL A 69 -13.17 3.33 18.10
N GLU A 70 -12.21 3.48 19.00
CA GLU A 70 -11.38 2.36 19.50
C GLU A 70 -12.20 1.32 20.27
N THR A 71 -13.20 1.72 21.06
CA THR A 71 -14.05 0.80 21.83
C THR A 71 -15.12 0.09 20.99
N TRP A 72 -15.67 0.77 19.99
CA TRP A 72 -16.72 0.20 19.14
C TRP A 72 -16.20 -0.54 17.92
N VAL A 73 -15.04 -0.16 17.38
CA VAL A 73 -14.41 -0.73 16.18
C VAL A 73 -13.76 -2.09 16.41
N GLY A 74 -13.48 -2.44 17.64
CA GLY A 74 -13.13 -3.84 17.96
C GLY A 74 -14.18 -4.85 17.47
N ARG A 75 -15.38 -4.38 17.11
CA ARG A 75 -16.46 -5.14 16.47
C ARG A 75 -16.72 -4.64 15.05
N ARG A 76 -15.89 -4.97 14.15
CA ARG A 76 -15.66 -4.80 12.71
C ARG A 76 -16.77 -4.29 11.76
N VAL A 77 -18.01 -4.08 12.18
CA VAL A 77 -19.16 -3.78 11.29
C VAL A 77 -19.47 -2.29 11.20
N THR A 78 -19.03 -1.51 12.17
CA THR A 78 -19.51 -0.13 12.37
C THR A 78 -18.66 0.93 11.67
N MET A 79 -17.39 0.68 11.34
CA MET A 79 -16.52 1.71 10.78
C MET A 79 -16.90 2.14 9.37
N GLY A 80 -17.27 1.23 8.50
CA GLY A 80 -17.67 1.59 7.13
C GLY A 80 -18.86 2.55 7.07
N TYR A 81 -19.73 2.54 8.06
CA TYR A 81 -20.90 3.43 8.13
C TYR A 81 -20.63 4.65 9.02
N LEU A 82 -20.08 4.44 10.21
CA LEU A 82 -19.84 5.49 11.18
C LEU A 82 -18.70 6.43 10.74
N GLY A 83 -17.69 5.89 10.09
CA GLY A 83 -16.56 6.65 9.55
C GLY A 83 -17.00 7.77 8.60
N ASN A 84 -18.02 7.52 7.78
CA ASN A 84 -18.56 8.54 6.89
C ASN A 84 -19.21 9.73 7.63
N LEU A 85 -19.88 9.47 8.77
CA LEU A 85 -20.45 10.54 9.61
C LEU A 85 -19.33 11.29 10.36
N LEU A 86 -18.36 10.57 10.89
CA LEU A 86 -17.21 11.16 11.59
C LEU A 86 -16.35 12.02 10.67
N ALA A 87 -16.28 11.65 9.40
CA ALA A 87 -15.58 12.43 8.38
C ALA A 87 -16.17 13.82 8.13
N LEU A 88 -17.43 14.08 8.52
CA LEU A 88 -18.06 15.41 8.39
C LEU A 88 -17.76 16.35 9.57
N LEU A 89 -17.25 15.86 10.68
CA LEU A 89 -17.05 16.67 11.89
C LEU A 89 -15.92 17.70 11.81
N PRO A 90 -14.80 17.46 11.07
CA PRO A 90 -13.79 18.51 10.88
C PRO A 90 -14.33 19.69 10.07
N ASP A 91 -13.78 20.87 10.34
CA ASP A 91 -14.07 22.07 9.53
C ASP A 91 -13.19 22.08 8.26
N TYR A 92 -13.82 21.97 7.10
CA TYR A 92 -13.14 21.95 5.81
C TYR A 92 -13.10 23.31 5.10
N ARG A 93 -13.66 24.39 5.69
CA ARG A 93 -13.80 25.68 5.01
C ARG A 93 -12.48 26.28 4.55
N GLU A 94 -11.43 26.10 5.33
CA GLU A 94 -10.09 26.63 5.03
C GLU A 94 -9.26 25.81 4.05
N PHE A 95 -9.74 24.64 3.63
CA PHE A 95 -9.02 23.79 2.69
C PHE A 95 -9.49 24.01 1.26
N ASP A 96 -8.57 23.94 0.30
CA ASP A 96 -8.87 24.01 -1.13
C ASP A 96 -9.42 22.69 -1.65
N ALA A 97 -8.89 21.55 -1.16
CA ALA A 97 -9.35 20.21 -1.52
C ALA A 97 -9.15 19.22 -0.38
N VAL A 98 -9.84 18.07 -0.48
CA VAL A 98 -9.77 16.96 0.47
C VAL A 98 -9.33 15.68 -0.26
N ILE A 99 -8.28 15.00 0.25
CA ILE A 99 -7.85 13.69 -0.22
C ILE A 99 -8.29 12.66 0.82
N ALA A 100 -9.07 11.66 0.43
CA ALA A 100 -9.65 10.68 1.35
C ALA A 100 -9.12 9.27 1.07
N HIS A 101 -8.40 8.70 2.04
CA HIS A 101 -7.89 7.32 2.04
C HIS A 101 -8.81 6.38 2.82
N GLY A 102 -10.09 6.45 2.63
CA GLY A 102 -11.07 5.67 3.39
C GLY A 102 -12.48 6.11 3.12
N ASP A 103 -13.33 6.04 4.15
CA ASP A 103 -14.73 6.41 4.05
C ASP A 103 -14.88 7.90 3.71
N SER A 104 -15.56 8.18 2.60
CA SER A 104 -15.68 9.55 2.07
C SER A 104 -17.03 9.82 1.41
N LEU A 105 -18.01 8.93 1.64
CA LEU A 105 -19.34 9.02 1.00
C LEU A 105 -20.01 10.38 1.21
N LEU A 106 -19.89 10.94 2.40
CA LEU A 106 -20.54 12.18 2.77
C LEU A 106 -19.65 13.44 2.59
N LEU A 107 -18.35 13.29 2.34
CA LEU A 107 -17.43 14.41 2.15
C LEU A 107 -17.82 15.39 1.02
N PRO A 108 -18.45 14.97 -0.10
CA PRO A 108 -18.94 15.91 -1.11
C PRO A 108 -19.94 16.93 -0.57
N LEU A 109 -20.63 16.65 0.55
CA LEU A 109 -21.54 17.59 1.23
C LEU A 109 -20.81 18.79 1.85
N THR A 110 -19.50 18.72 2.04
CA THR A 110 -18.69 19.85 2.52
C THR A 110 -18.53 20.96 1.49
N GLY A 111 -18.94 20.73 0.24
CA GLY A 111 -18.78 21.67 -0.88
C GLY A 111 -17.35 21.74 -1.44
N LYS A 112 -16.41 21.03 -0.86
CA LYS A 112 -15.01 21.02 -1.32
C LYS A 112 -14.76 19.95 -2.39
N PRO A 113 -13.81 20.17 -3.31
CA PRO A 113 -13.30 19.11 -4.18
C PRO A 113 -12.77 17.95 -3.36
N VAL A 114 -13.28 16.73 -3.62
CA VAL A 114 -12.85 15.51 -2.92
C VAL A 114 -12.18 14.58 -3.90
N VAL A 115 -10.94 14.19 -3.59
CA VAL A 115 -10.20 13.11 -4.26
C VAL A 115 -10.34 11.85 -3.42
N ARG A 116 -11.12 10.91 -3.90
CA ARG A 116 -11.24 9.56 -3.29
C ARG A 116 -10.12 8.67 -3.80
N VAL A 117 -9.28 8.15 -2.90
CA VAL A 117 -8.22 7.18 -3.22
C VAL A 117 -8.71 5.77 -2.89
N MET A 118 -8.74 4.90 -3.89
CA MET A 118 -9.15 3.49 -3.77
C MET A 118 -7.91 2.60 -3.80
N HIS A 119 -7.60 1.99 -2.65
CA HIS A 119 -6.40 1.16 -2.45
C HIS A 119 -6.55 -0.30 -2.90
N GLY A 120 -7.65 -0.62 -3.50
CA GLY A 120 -8.04 -1.93 -3.98
C GLY A 120 -9.55 -1.94 -4.23
N SER A 121 -10.15 -3.12 -4.32
CA SER A 121 -11.58 -3.29 -4.52
C SER A 121 -12.15 -4.22 -3.46
N ALA A 122 -13.22 -3.79 -2.79
CA ALA A 122 -13.98 -4.66 -1.90
C ALA A 122 -14.58 -5.86 -2.64
N LEU A 123 -14.84 -5.73 -3.95
CA LEU A 123 -15.24 -6.86 -4.80
C LEU A 123 -14.13 -7.91 -4.93
N GLY A 124 -12.88 -7.48 -5.13
CA GLY A 124 -11.71 -8.37 -5.14
C GLY A 124 -11.51 -9.08 -3.81
N GLU A 125 -11.67 -8.36 -2.69
CA GLU A 125 -11.64 -8.96 -1.35
C GLU A 125 -12.80 -9.92 -1.11
N ALA A 126 -14.00 -9.63 -1.60
CA ALA A 126 -15.16 -10.53 -1.52
C ALA A 126 -14.92 -11.84 -2.26
N ARG A 127 -14.30 -11.78 -3.45
CA ARG A 127 -13.95 -12.98 -4.25
C ARG A 127 -12.91 -13.86 -3.56
N SER A 128 -11.98 -13.27 -2.82
CA SER A 128 -10.92 -13.97 -2.07
C SER A 128 -11.31 -14.33 -0.63
N ALA A 129 -12.52 -13.99 -0.18
CA ALA A 129 -12.96 -14.19 1.20
C ALA A 129 -13.21 -15.67 1.51
N ALA A 130 -12.60 -16.17 2.60
CA ALA A 130 -12.74 -17.55 3.06
C ALA A 130 -14.11 -17.87 3.71
N SER A 131 -14.87 -16.85 4.15
CA SER A 131 -16.17 -17.06 4.79
C SER A 131 -17.29 -16.31 4.09
N ILE A 132 -18.51 -16.89 4.09
CA ILE A 132 -19.70 -16.29 3.49
C ILE A 132 -20.02 -14.94 4.15
N GLY A 133 -19.94 -14.85 5.50
CA GLY A 133 -20.20 -13.59 6.22
C GLY A 133 -19.25 -12.47 5.80
N ARG A 134 -17.96 -12.77 5.61
CA ARG A 134 -16.98 -11.78 5.11
C ARG A 134 -17.29 -11.39 3.67
N ARG A 135 -17.70 -12.33 2.82
CA ARG A 135 -18.08 -12.06 1.44
C ARG A 135 -19.26 -11.10 1.35
N VAL A 136 -20.33 -11.35 2.13
CA VAL A 136 -21.52 -10.47 2.17
C VAL A 136 -21.16 -9.08 2.66
N LEU A 137 -20.35 -8.99 3.73
CA LEU A 137 -19.86 -7.69 4.24
C LEU A 137 -19.11 -6.92 3.17
N GLN A 138 -18.18 -7.57 2.46
CA GLN A 138 -17.38 -6.92 1.41
C GLN A 138 -18.22 -6.50 0.18
N LEU A 139 -19.27 -7.23 -0.14
CA LEU A 139 -20.22 -6.80 -1.18
C LEU A 139 -20.99 -5.53 -0.78
N GLY A 140 -21.37 -5.40 0.50
CA GLY A 140 -21.96 -4.17 1.03
C GLY A 140 -21.00 -2.98 0.95
N VAL A 141 -19.73 -3.19 1.35
CA VAL A 141 -18.66 -2.19 1.21
C VAL A 141 -18.45 -1.81 -0.26
N PHE A 142 -18.49 -2.78 -1.18
CA PHE A 142 -18.36 -2.51 -2.61
C PHE A 142 -19.49 -1.62 -3.14
N GLY A 143 -20.74 -1.84 -2.73
CA GLY A 143 -21.86 -0.95 -3.07
C GLY A 143 -21.62 0.48 -2.58
N GLN A 144 -21.07 0.65 -1.36
CA GLN A 144 -20.67 1.95 -0.83
C GLN A 144 -19.49 2.57 -1.61
N GLU A 145 -18.51 1.77 -2.04
CA GLU A 145 -17.40 2.24 -2.89
C GLU A 145 -17.92 2.80 -4.22
N LEU A 146 -18.87 2.10 -4.87
CA LEU A 146 -19.49 2.57 -6.12
C LEU A 146 -20.23 3.91 -5.92
N LEU A 147 -21.05 4.00 -4.88
CA LEU A 147 -21.79 5.23 -4.57
C LEU A 147 -20.85 6.39 -4.25
N THR A 148 -19.82 6.16 -3.46
CA THR A 148 -18.81 7.16 -3.13
C THR A 148 -18.08 7.64 -4.40
N ALA A 149 -17.71 6.71 -5.27
CA ALA A 149 -17.04 7.04 -6.52
C ALA A 149 -17.94 7.84 -7.47
N LEU A 150 -19.23 7.54 -7.50
CA LEU A 150 -20.21 8.30 -8.30
C LEU A 150 -20.36 9.75 -7.83
N LEU A 151 -20.34 9.97 -6.50
CA LEU A 151 -20.55 11.28 -5.89
C LEU A 151 -19.28 12.14 -5.80
N SER A 152 -18.10 11.54 -5.88
CA SER A 152 -16.82 12.25 -5.79
C SER A 152 -16.40 12.83 -7.15
N ARG A 153 -15.86 14.06 -7.14
CA ARG A 153 -15.34 14.71 -8.36
C ARG A 153 -14.05 14.06 -8.85
N GLY A 154 -13.13 13.70 -7.93
CA GLY A 154 -11.89 13.00 -8.22
C GLY A 154 -11.93 11.58 -7.65
N VAL A 155 -11.81 10.56 -8.51
CA VAL A 155 -11.71 9.17 -8.09
C VAL A 155 -10.45 8.56 -8.68
N VAL A 156 -9.53 8.20 -7.80
CA VAL A 156 -8.23 7.62 -8.14
C VAL A 156 -8.20 6.16 -7.71
N GLY A 157 -7.91 5.26 -8.63
CA GLY A 157 -7.54 3.88 -8.33
C GLY A 157 -6.03 3.73 -8.27
N VAL A 158 -5.53 2.92 -7.35
CA VAL A 158 -4.10 2.66 -7.24
C VAL A 158 -3.59 1.57 -8.20
N SER A 159 -4.49 0.97 -8.99
CA SER A 159 -4.17 -0.10 -9.95
C SER A 159 -5.21 -0.18 -11.06
N GLU A 160 -4.82 -0.72 -12.19
CA GLU A 160 -5.76 -1.02 -13.28
C GLU A 160 -6.84 -2.03 -12.86
N ASN A 161 -6.51 -2.93 -11.94
CA ASN A 161 -7.51 -3.83 -11.38
C ASN A 161 -8.59 -3.09 -10.59
N THR A 162 -8.20 -2.06 -9.81
CA THR A 162 -9.18 -1.21 -9.10
C THR A 162 -10.12 -0.52 -10.09
N ARG A 163 -9.60 -0.03 -11.22
CA ARG A 163 -10.40 0.59 -12.29
C ARG A 163 -11.34 -0.42 -12.98
N ARG A 164 -10.89 -1.65 -13.21
CA ARG A 164 -11.75 -2.71 -13.80
C ARG A 164 -12.91 -3.10 -12.90
N ASP A 165 -12.68 -3.14 -11.59
CA ASP A 165 -13.72 -3.47 -10.61
C ASP A 165 -14.68 -2.29 -10.35
N ASN A 166 -14.23 -1.04 -10.54
CA ASN A 166 -15.05 0.15 -10.31
C ASN A 166 -15.01 1.08 -11.54
N PRO A 167 -16.09 1.14 -12.36
CA PRO A 167 -16.13 1.91 -13.59
C PRO A 167 -16.10 3.43 -13.38
N PHE A 168 -16.31 3.93 -12.15
CA PHE A 168 -16.24 5.35 -11.82
C PHE A 168 -14.82 5.82 -11.50
N VAL A 169 -13.84 4.91 -11.44
CA VAL A 169 -12.42 5.27 -11.35
C VAL A 169 -11.96 5.88 -12.68
N ARG A 170 -11.75 7.18 -12.69
CA ARG A 170 -11.40 7.95 -13.87
C ARG A 170 -9.90 7.99 -14.16
N ARG A 171 -9.09 7.97 -13.09
CA ARG A 171 -7.63 8.05 -13.16
C ARG A 171 -6.99 6.94 -12.34
N VAL A 172 -5.96 6.33 -12.87
CA VAL A 172 -5.12 5.37 -12.13
C VAL A 172 -3.81 6.06 -11.80
N ILE A 173 -3.54 6.24 -10.52
CA ILE A 173 -2.27 6.77 -10.00
C ILE A 173 -1.68 5.69 -9.09
N PRO A 174 -0.72 4.91 -9.58
CA PRO A 174 -0.10 3.85 -8.81
C PRO A 174 0.67 4.40 -7.61
N HIS A 175 0.80 3.60 -6.57
CA HIS A 175 1.69 3.96 -5.46
C HIS A 175 3.13 4.09 -5.93
N GLY A 176 3.82 5.10 -5.40
CA GLY A 176 5.25 5.32 -5.60
C GLY A 176 6.08 4.66 -4.50
N VAL A 177 7.25 4.20 -4.87
CA VAL A 177 8.30 3.79 -3.94
C VAL A 177 9.07 5.02 -3.47
N ASP A 178 9.29 5.10 -2.17
CA ASP A 178 10.13 6.14 -1.58
C ASP A 178 11.61 5.75 -1.72
N ASP A 179 12.29 6.38 -2.66
CA ASP A 179 13.70 6.13 -2.98
C ASP A 179 14.68 6.60 -1.89
N ARG A 180 14.22 7.43 -0.95
CA ARG A 180 14.99 7.78 0.24
C ARG A 180 15.32 6.56 1.11
N PHE A 181 14.45 5.57 1.12
CA PHE A 181 14.60 4.31 1.87
C PHE A 181 14.88 3.13 0.95
N PHE A 182 14.05 2.94 -0.07
CA PHE A 182 14.08 1.77 -0.94
C PHE A 182 14.86 2.06 -2.23
N SER A 183 16.14 1.83 -2.16
CA SER A 183 17.08 1.96 -3.27
C SER A 183 18.20 0.94 -3.13
N ILE A 184 18.92 0.71 -4.21
CA ILE A 184 20.13 -0.10 -4.17
C ILE A 184 21.19 0.57 -3.28
N SER A 185 22.03 -0.24 -2.65
CA SER A 185 23.22 0.24 -1.93
C SER A 185 24.36 -0.77 -2.09
N ASP A 186 25.54 -0.39 -1.66
CA ASP A 186 26.73 -1.26 -1.66
C ASP A 186 26.65 -2.36 -0.57
N ALA A 187 25.57 -2.41 0.19
CA ALA A 187 25.32 -3.51 1.12
C ALA A 187 25.19 -4.83 0.35
N GLY A 188 26.17 -5.70 0.54
CA GLY A 188 26.18 -7.02 -0.11
C GLY A 188 25.00 -7.89 0.31
N LYS A 189 24.67 -8.87 -0.54
CA LYS A 189 23.73 -9.96 -0.19
C LYS A 189 24.30 -10.79 0.96
N THR A 190 23.43 -11.47 1.70
CA THR A 190 23.87 -12.44 2.73
C THR A 190 24.77 -13.52 2.12
N SER A 191 25.67 -14.07 2.92
CA SER A 191 26.58 -15.14 2.47
C SER A 191 25.87 -16.47 2.17
N ALA A 192 24.78 -16.74 2.91
CA ALA A 192 23.92 -17.90 2.72
C ALA A 192 22.63 -17.50 1.97
N PRO A 193 21.96 -18.45 1.29
CA PRO A 193 20.66 -18.21 0.65
C PRO A 193 19.66 -17.64 1.64
N SER A 194 19.01 -16.53 1.27
CA SER A 194 18.09 -15.85 2.17
C SER A 194 16.79 -15.45 1.47
N VAL A 195 15.71 -15.69 2.18
CA VAL A 195 14.34 -15.33 1.77
C VAL A 195 13.83 -14.22 2.68
N LEU A 196 13.23 -13.19 2.13
CA LEU A 196 12.50 -12.19 2.90
C LEU A 196 10.99 -12.35 2.64
N PHE A 197 10.21 -12.24 3.70
CA PHE A 197 8.75 -12.15 3.65
C PHE A 197 8.26 -10.96 4.48
N VAL A 198 7.25 -10.26 3.99
CA VAL A 198 6.61 -9.14 4.70
C VAL A 198 5.11 -9.36 4.75
N GLY A 199 4.59 -9.69 5.93
CA GLY A 199 3.16 -9.97 6.08
C GLY A 199 2.77 -10.59 7.40
N THR A 200 1.56 -11.17 7.43
CA THR A 200 1.02 -11.90 8.57
C THR A 200 1.04 -13.40 8.33
N LEU A 201 1.06 -14.18 9.42
CA LEU A 201 0.99 -15.64 9.33
C LEU A 201 -0.27 -16.10 8.64
N ASP A 202 -1.40 -15.53 9.05
CA ASP A 202 -2.73 -15.93 8.62
C ASP A 202 -3.33 -14.90 7.65
N GLY A 203 -4.47 -15.28 7.05
CA GLY A 203 -5.22 -14.44 6.13
C GLY A 203 -4.59 -14.37 4.74
N ARG A 204 -4.82 -13.29 4.02
CA ARG A 204 -4.46 -13.16 2.60
C ARG A 204 -2.94 -13.21 2.33
N LYS A 205 -2.09 -12.92 3.32
CA LYS A 205 -0.61 -12.93 3.18
C LYS A 205 -0.02 -14.33 3.20
N ARG A 206 -0.72 -15.32 3.82
CA ARG A 206 -0.38 -16.74 3.80
C ARG A 206 1.04 -17.08 4.29
N GLY A 207 1.47 -16.40 5.36
CA GLY A 207 2.81 -16.63 5.94
C GLY A 207 3.02 -18.07 6.42
N ARG A 208 1.97 -18.76 6.94
CA ARG A 208 2.08 -20.19 7.33
C ARG A 208 2.42 -21.09 6.14
N PHE A 209 1.78 -20.87 5.00
CA PHE A 209 2.09 -21.58 3.78
C PHE A 209 3.58 -21.40 3.38
N LEU A 210 4.10 -20.18 3.48
CA LEU A 210 5.51 -19.94 3.20
C LEU A 210 6.42 -20.64 4.21
N LEU A 211 6.09 -20.61 5.50
CA LEU A 211 6.88 -21.30 6.55
C LEU A 211 6.96 -22.81 6.28
N GLU A 212 5.85 -23.44 5.94
CA GLU A 212 5.80 -24.88 5.58
C GLU A 212 6.68 -25.18 4.35
N LEU A 213 6.54 -24.40 3.28
CA LEU A 213 7.39 -24.54 2.08
C LEU A 213 8.86 -24.29 2.41
N PHE A 214 9.17 -23.31 3.23
CA PHE A 214 10.54 -22.99 3.62
C PHE A 214 11.19 -24.17 4.35
N GLN A 215 10.50 -24.77 5.33
CA GLN A 215 11.04 -25.89 6.08
C GLN A 215 11.17 -27.17 5.22
N HIS A 216 10.12 -27.52 4.47
CA HIS A 216 10.04 -28.83 3.81
C HIS A 216 10.61 -28.85 2.39
N THR A 217 10.73 -27.70 1.73
CA THR A 217 11.20 -27.62 0.35
C THR A 217 12.51 -26.85 0.24
N VAL A 218 12.53 -25.60 0.75
CA VAL A 218 13.71 -24.74 0.59
C VAL A 218 14.89 -25.26 1.39
N ARG A 219 14.72 -25.54 2.68
CA ARG A 219 15.80 -26.06 3.51
C ARG A 219 16.21 -27.49 3.21
N ALA A 220 15.34 -28.26 2.59
CA ALA A 220 15.73 -29.59 2.07
C ALA A 220 16.77 -29.49 0.93
N ALA A 221 16.66 -28.46 0.09
CA ALA A 221 17.61 -28.21 -1.00
C ALA A 221 18.78 -27.28 -0.60
N HIS A 222 18.55 -26.37 0.33
CA HIS A 222 19.52 -25.39 0.85
C HIS A 222 19.49 -25.42 2.38
N PRO A 223 20.20 -26.31 3.06
CA PRO A 223 20.11 -26.51 4.52
C PRO A 223 20.52 -25.29 5.35
N ASP A 224 21.37 -24.43 4.81
CA ASP A 224 21.84 -23.17 5.38
C ASP A 224 20.95 -21.95 5.07
N ALA A 225 19.85 -22.17 4.30
CA ALA A 225 18.94 -21.09 3.96
C ALA A 225 18.29 -20.45 5.19
N THR A 226 18.11 -19.12 5.14
CA THR A 226 17.46 -18.31 6.18
C THR A 226 16.19 -17.64 5.65
N LEU A 227 15.23 -17.39 6.55
CA LEU A 227 14.02 -16.63 6.28
C LEU A 227 13.87 -15.49 7.28
N ASP A 228 13.94 -14.27 6.79
CA ASP A 228 13.57 -13.07 7.53
C ASP A 228 12.07 -12.82 7.37
N PHE A 229 11.32 -12.97 8.46
CA PHE A 229 9.87 -12.81 8.50
C PHE A 229 9.52 -11.46 9.17
N VAL A 230 9.11 -10.48 8.38
CA VAL A 230 8.70 -9.15 8.88
C VAL A 230 7.19 -9.14 9.11
N GLY A 231 6.81 -9.15 10.38
CA GLY A 231 5.40 -9.20 10.81
C GLY A 231 5.26 -9.62 12.27
N PRO A 232 4.03 -9.95 12.71
CA PRO A 232 3.83 -10.55 14.02
C PRO A 232 4.64 -11.84 14.18
N PRO A 233 5.19 -12.12 15.37
CA PRO A 233 5.98 -13.32 15.60
C PRO A 233 5.13 -14.59 15.44
N GLY A 234 5.75 -15.63 14.96
CA GLY A 234 5.18 -16.95 14.80
C GLY A 234 5.93 -18.01 15.63
N PRO A 235 5.68 -19.30 15.35
CA PRO A 235 6.37 -20.39 16.02
C PRO A 235 7.88 -20.36 15.71
N ALA A 236 8.71 -20.60 16.71
CA ALA A 236 10.14 -20.73 16.52
C ALA A 236 10.44 -21.91 15.57
N GLN A 237 11.21 -21.66 14.53
CA GLN A 237 11.59 -22.66 13.53
C GLN A 237 13.04 -22.45 13.11
N PRO A 238 13.76 -23.54 12.75
CA PRO A 238 15.13 -23.44 12.29
C PRO A 238 15.26 -22.52 11.07
N GLY A 239 16.26 -21.61 11.10
CA GLY A 239 16.54 -20.70 10.00
C GLY A 239 15.54 -19.55 9.83
N VAL A 240 14.56 -19.36 10.74
CA VAL A 240 13.56 -18.28 10.68
C VAL A 240 13.83 -17.23 11.75
N THR A 241 13.93 -15.97 11.32
CA THR A 241 14.05 -14.80 12.19
C THR A 241 12.83 -13.90 12.03
N TYR A 242 12.16 -13.56 13.13
CA TYR A 242 10.99 -12.69 13.13
C TYR A 242 11.39 -11.25 13.48
N HIS A 243 10.94 -10.31 12.66
CA HIS A 243 11.17 -8.88 12.84
C HIS A 243 9.83 -8.17 13.05
N THR A 244 9.68 -7.50 14.21
CA THR A 244 8.46 -6.74 14.57
C THR A 244 8.79 -5.30 14.86
N GLY A 245 7.93 -4.36 14.45
CA GLY A 245 8.08 -2.94 14.78
C GLY A 245 9.31 -2.27 14.20
N ILE A 246 9.85 -2.78 13.10
CA ILE A 246 11.06 -2.24 12.46
C ILE A 246 10.76 -0.95 11.69
N THR A 247 11.77 -0.11 11.54
CA THR A 247 11.74 1.11 10.72
C THR A 247 11.87 0.80 9.23
N ASP A 248 11.60 1.79 8.39
CA ASP A 248 11.75 1.62 6.93
C ASP A 248 13.21 1.43 6.52
N ASP A 249 14.17 2.05 7.22
CA ASP A 249 15.61 1.81 7.01
C ASP A 249 15.98 0.35 7.23
N VAL A 250 15.54 -0.23 8.36
CA VAL A 250 15.78 -1.64 8.67
C VAL A 250 15.10 -2.56 7.68
N LEU A 251 13.86 -2.22 7.26
CA LEU A 251 13.16 -2.99 6.25
C LEU A 251 13.88 -2.93 4.89
N ALA A 252 14.36 -1.75 4.49
CA ALA A 252 15.12 -1.58 3.26
C ALA A 252 16.42 -2.39 3.28
N ASP A 253 17.11 -2.42 4.43
CA ASP A 253 18.31 -3.26 4.59
C ASP A 253 18.00 -4.75 4.48
N LEU A 254 16.88 -5.21 5.04
CA LEU A 254 16.44 -6.60 4.86
C LEU A 254 16.15 -6.91 3.40
N TYR A 255 15.48 -6.00 2.66
CA TYR A 255 15.30 -6.17 1.22
C TYR A 255 16.64 -6.24 0.48
N ARG A 256 17.57 -5.30 0.72
CA ARG A 256 18.87 -5.26 0.04
C ARG A 256 19.69 -6.52 0.26
N ARG A 257 19.67 -7.06 1.47
CA ARG A 257 20.46 -8.24 1.86
C ARG A 257 19.85 -9.57 1.45
N ALA A 258 18.53 -9.63 1.26
CA ALA A 258 17.84 -10.85 0.84
C ALA A 258 18.19 -11.26 -0.58
N TRP A 259 18.34 -12.57 -0.83
CA TRP A 259 18.52 -13.12 -2.18
C TRP A 259 17.22 -13.07 -2.96
N VAL A 260 16.07 -13.25 -2.29
CA VAL A 260 14.75 -13.25 -2.90
C VAL A 260 13.70 -12.73 -1.91
N TYR A 261 12.73 -11.97 -2.41
CA TYR A 261 11.51 -11.65 -1.69
C TYR A 261 10.40 -12.61 -2.12
N ALA A 262 9.80 -13.33 -1.16
CA ALA A 262 8.75 -14.30 -1.40
C ALA A 262 7.41 -13.79 -0.86
N SER A 263 6.36 -13.83 -1.68
CA SER A 263 5.02 -13.38 -1.28
C SER A 263 3.92 -14.28 -1.83
N PRO A 264 3.46 -15.27 -1.06
CA PRO A 264 2.38 -16.17 -1.47
C PRO A 264 0.99 -15.55 -1.28
N SER A 265 0.86 -14.22 -1.30
CA SER A 265 -0.40 -13.52 -1.06
C SER A 265 -1.48 -13.92 -2.05
N SER A 266 -2.68 -14.27 -1.54
CA SER A 266 -3.85 -14.59 -2.38
C SER A 266 -4.48 -13.36 -3.03
N TYR A 267 -4.30 -12.19 -2.43
CA TYR A 267 -4.81 -10.92 -2.96
C TYR A 267 -3.94 -9.75 -2.51
N GLU A 268 -3.62 -8.88 -3.45
CA GLU A 268 -3.05 -7.55 -3.23
C GLU A 268 -3.75 -6.54 -4.13
N GLY A 269 -4.18 -5.42 -3.57
CA GLY A 269 -4.79 -4.33 -4.35
C GLY A 269 -3.80 -3.67 -5.31
N PHE A 270 -2.53 -3.56 -4.88
CA PHE A 270 -1.42 -3.06 -5.69
C PHE A 270 -0.14 -3.86 -5.44
N GLY A 271 0.40 -3.88 -4.22
CA GLY A 271 1.58 -4.67 -3.88
C GLY A 271 2.85 -3.85 -3.68
N LEU A 272 2.80 -2.80 -2.86
CA LEU A 272 3.98 -2.02 -2.47
C LEU A 272 5.20 -2.87 -2.09
N PRO A 273 5.07 -3.98 -1.33
CA PRO A 273 6.22 -4.80 -0.99
C PRO A 273 6.96 -5.41 -2.20
N TYR A 274 6.28 -5.63 -3.31
CA TYR A 274 6.94 -6.07 -4.56
C TYR A 274 7.84 -4.96 -5.11
N LEU A 275 7.32 -3.73 -5.15
CA LEU A 275 8.10 -2.58 -5.63
C LEU A 275 9.26 -2.23 -4.70
N GLU A 276 9.06 -2.32 -3.39
CA GLU A 276 10.12 -2.11 -2.39
C GLU A 276 11.27 -3.10 -2.59
N ALA A 277 10.95 -4.39 -2.77
CA ALA A 277 11.94 -5.41 -3.07
C ALA A 277 12.68 -5.12 -4.39
N MET A 278 11.94 -4.81 -5.45
CA MET A 278 12.50 -4.50 -6.77
C MET A 278 13.38 -3.26 -6.75
N ALA A 279 12.98 -2.20 -6.04
CA ALA A 279 13.75 -0.97 -5.88
C ALA A 279 15.06 -1.20 -5.11
N CYS A 280 15.08 -2.17 -4.20
CA CYS A 280 16.27 -2.61 -3.47
C CYS A 280 17.13 -3.64 -4.25
N GLY A 281 16.81 -3.92 -5.52
CA GLY A 281 17.54 -4.88 -6.33
C GLY A 281 17.33 -6.33 -5.89
N THR A 282 16.16 -6.65 -5.32
CA THR A 282 15.83 -8.01 -4.86
C THR A 282 14.74 -8.61 -5.73
N PRO A 283 14.99 -9.75 -6.40
CA PRO A 283 14.01 -10.43 -7.22
C PRO A 283 12.82 -10.92 -6.41
N VAL A 284 11.65 -10.96 -7.04
CA VAL A 284 10.37 -11.28 -6.41
C VAL A 284 9.85 -12.61 -6.93
N VAL A 285 9.43 -13.50 -6.01
CA VAL A 285 8.58 -14.66 -6.27
C VAL A 285 7.23 -14.44 -5.59
N ALA A 286 6.16 -14.40 -6.35
CA ALA A 286 4.82 -14.12 -5.83
C ALA A 286 3.77 -15.09 -6.37
N SER A 287 2.72 -15.39 -5.57
CA SER A 287 1.54 -16.04 -6.10
C SER A 287 0.79 -15.11 -7.06
N PRO A 288 0.18 -15.65 -8.13
CA PRO A 288 -0.62 -14.85 -9.06
C PRO A 288 -1.81 -14.21 -8.34
N ASN A 289 -1.86 -12.91 -8.33
CA ASN A 289 -2.98 -12.09 -7.85
C ASN A 289 -2.99 -10.77 -8.63
N PRO A 290 -4.05 -9.95 -8.56
CA PRO A 290 -4.11 -8.72 -9.35
C PRO A 290 -2.90 -7.80 -9.19
N GLY A 291 -2.46 -7.55 -7.97
CA GLY A 291 -1.31 -6.68 -7.71
C GLY A 291 0.01 -7.27 -8.19
N SER A 292 0.25 -8.58 -7.99
CA SER A 292 1.49 -9.21 -8.46
C SER A 292 1.56 -9.25 -9.99
N ARG A 293 0.44 -9.51 -10.69
CA ARG A 293 0.40 -9.45 -12.15
C ARG A 293 0.72 -8.05 -12.68
N GLU A 294 0.13 -7.02 -12.09
CA GLU A 294 0.36 -5.63 -12.50
C GLU A 294 1.80 -5.18 -12.24
N VAL A 295 2.28 -5.35 -11.00
CA VAL A 295 3.61 -4.87 -10.60
C VAL A 295 4.72 -5.67 -11.29
N LEU A 296 4.61 -7.00 -11.34
CA LEU A 296 5.61 -7.88 -11.98
C LEU A 296 5.43 -7.97 -13.51
N ASN A 297 4.53 -7.18 -14.10
CA ASN A 297 4.25 -7.17 -15.54
C ASN A 297 4.00 -8.58 -16.07
N ASP A 298 3.00 -9.28 -15.49
CA ASP A 298 2.64 -10.66 -15.82
C ASP A 298 3.84 -11.64 -15.80
N GLY A 299 4.74 -11.46 -14.83
CA GLY A 299 5.91 -12.35 -14.63
C GLY A 299 7.16 -11.97 -15.44
N ARG A 300 7.14 -10.87 -16.21
CA ARG A 300 8.32 -10.41 -16.97
C ARG A 300 9.40 -9.81 -16.06
N CYS A 301 9.00 -9.21 -14.94
CA CYS A 301 9.88 -8.53 -13.98
C CYS A 301 10.00 -9.24 -12.62
N GLY A 302 9.50 -10.46 -12.53
CA GLY A 302 9.54 -11.31 -11.33
C GLY A 302 8.98 -12.67 -11.69
N VAL A 303 8.82 -13.56 -10.71
CA VAL A 303 8.25 -14.90 -10.93
C VAL A 303 6.84 -14.94 -10.36
N LEU A 304 5.88 -15.35 -11.19
CA LEU A 304 4.54 -15.72 -10.76
C LEU A 304 4.48 -17.25 -10.63
N ALA A 305 4.28 -17.73 -9.40
CA ALA A 305 4.27 -19.15 -9.08
C ALA A 305 2.96 -19.56 -8.43
N GLU A 306 2.28 -20.54 -9.01
CA GLU A 306 1.12 -21.18 -8.40
C GLU A 306 1.55 -22.00 -7.19
N ASP A 307 0.62 -22.31 -6.28
CA ASP A 307 0.91 -23.00 -5.01
C ASP A 307 1.72 -24.29 -5.21
N ALA A 308 1.36 -25.11 -6.20
CA ALA A 308 2.02 -26.37 -6.49
C ALA A 308 3.48 -26.23 -6.98
N SER A 309 3.85 -25.06 -7.50
CA SER A 309 5.19 -24.76 -8.02
C SER A 309 5.97 -23.77 -7.16
N PHE A 310 5.34 -23.11 -6.19
CA PHE A 310 5.94 -22.00 -5.46
C PHE A 310 7.25 -22.38 -4.76
N GLY A 311 7.25 -23.51 -4.05
CA GLY A 311 8.47 -24.01 -3.38
C GLY A 311 9.59 -24.34 -4.36
N ARG A 312 9.27 -24.98 -5.49
CA ARG A 312 10.24 -25.30 -6.55
C ARG A 312 10.83 -24.02 -7.17
N GLU A 313 10.00 -23.05 -7.54
CA GLU A 313 10.48 -21.79 -8.11
C GLU A 313 11.38 -21.03 -7.13
N LEU A 314 11.01 -21.02 -5.85
CA LEU A 314 11.82 -20.40 -4.80
C LEU A 314 13.19 -21.10 -4.66
N THR A 315 13.21 -22.43 -4.62
CA THR A 315 14.44 -23.23 -4.58
C THR A 315 15.32 -23.01 -5.81
N THR A 316 14.70 -22.99 -6.99
CA THR A 316 15.42 -22.76 -8.25
C THR A 316 16.10 -21.39 -8.27
N ILE A 317 15.39 -20.34 -7.87
CA ILE A 317 15.96 -18.98 -7.83
C ILE A 317 17.10 -18.88 -6.82
N LEU A 318 16.99 -19.53 -5.67
CA LEU A 318 18.08 -19.54 -4.68
C LEU A 318 19.34 -20.21 -5.21
N GLY A 319 19.22 -21.25 -6.06
CA GLY A 319 20.33 -21.95 -6.68
C GLY A 319 20.91 -21.31 -7.95
N ASP A 320 20.18 -20.37 -8.60
CA ASP A 320 20.51 -19.81 -9.92
C ASP A 320 20.87 -18.33 -9.83
N ALA A 321 22.15 -18.02 -9.60
CA ALA A 321 22.64 -16.64 -9.50
C ALA A 321 22.40 -15.83 -10.79
N PRO A 322 22.74 -16.31 -12.01
CA PRO A 322 22.45 -15.58 -13.24
C PRO A 322 20.97 -15.21 -13.42
N ARG A 323 20.06 -16.13 -13.07
CA ARG A 323 18.62 -15.87 -13.12
C ARG A 323 18.19 -14.82 -12.09
N ARG A 324 18.74 -14.86 -10.86
CA ARG A 324 18.51 -13.83 -9.84
C ARG A 324 18.92 -12.46 -10.32
N ASP A 325 20.13 -12.35 -10.86
CA ASP A 325 20.69 -11.07 -11.31
C ASP A 325 19.88 -10.48 -12.48
N ALA A 326 19.49 -11.30 -13.42
CA ALA A 326 18.62 -10.90 -14.53
C ALA A 326 17.24 -10.43 -14.07
N LEU A 327 16.63 -11.10 -13.09
CA LEU A 327 15.34 -10.68 -12.51
C LEU A 327 15.48 -9.41 -11.67
N ALA A 328 16.56 -9.28 -10.89
CA ALA A 328 16.85 -8.07 -10.12
C ALA A 328 16.99 -6.85 -11.04
N ALA A 329 17.74 -6.96 -12.15
CA ALA A 329 17.89 -5.88 -13.12
C ALA A 329 16.55 -5.47 -13.76
N LYS A 330 15.72 -6.45 -14.18
CA LYS A 330 14.39 -6.17 -14.74
C LYS A 330 13.48 -5.52 -13.68
N GLY A 331 13.50 -6.04 -12.45
CA GLY A 331 12.74 -5.50 -11.33
C GLY A 331 13.12 -4.06 -11.03
N LEU A 332 14.40 -3.76 -10.95
CA LEU A 332 14.89 -2.41 -10.71
C LEU A 332 14.45 -1.42 -11.80
N CYS A 333 14.52 -1.83 -13.07
CA CYS A 333 14.03 -1.02 -14.19
C CYS A 333 12.52 -0.74 -14.04
N ARG A 334 11.74 -1.77 -13.69
CA ARG A 334 10.30 -1.65 -13.47
C ARG A 334 9.96 -0.75 -12.27
N ALA A 335 10.69 -0.87 -11.15
CA ALA A 335 10.44 -0.04 -9.96
C ALA A 335 10.63 1.46 -10.22
N ARG A 336 11.55 1.85 -11.13
CA ARG A 336 11.75 3.25 -11.52
C ARG A 336 10.54 3.88 -12.20
N GLU A 337 9.66 3.08 -12.81
CA GLU A 337 8.40 3.56 -13.40
C GLU A 337 7.39 3.98 -12.32
N TYR A 338 7.60 3.58 -11.07
CA TYR A 338 6.75 3.82 -9.91
C TYR A 338 7.44 4.70 -8.85
N SER A 339 8.06 5.80 -9.28
CA SER A 339 8.71 6.70 -8.35
C SER A 339 7.71 7.50 -7.51
N LEU A 340 8.08 7.80 -6.25
CA LEU A 340 7.28 8.67 -5.38
C LEU A 340 7.07 10.04 -6.02
N SER A 341 8.10 10.61 -6.64
CA SER A 341 8.02 11.93 -7.27
C SER A 341 6.99 11.98 -8.40
N ARG A 342 6.90 10.90 -9.21
CA ARG A 342 5.88 10.77 -10.25
C ARG A 342 4.48 10.70 -9.65
N MET A 343 4.27 9.82 -8.68
CA MET A 343 2.98 9.68 -8.00
C MET A 343 2.50 11.02 -7.44
N VAL A 344 3.36 11.73 -6.69
CA VAL A 344 3.01 13.02 -6.08
C VAL A 344 2.68 14.05 -7.16
N GLY A 345 3.44 14.09 -8.28
CA GLY A 345 3.16 14.98 -9.41
C GLY A 345 1.80 14.73 -10.06
N GLU A 346 1.43 13.47 -10.27
CA GLU A 346 0.12 13.11 -10.85
C GLU A 346 -1.06 13.49 -9.92
N TYR A 347 -0.87 13.40 -8.58
CA TYR A 347 -1.85 13.91 -7.63
C TYR A 347 -1.93 15.43 -7.62
N GLU A 348 -0.79 16.10 -7.69
CA GLU A 348 -0.71 17.57 -7.74
C GLU A 348 -1.44 18.13 -8.98
N GLU A 349 -1.20 17.55 -10.17
CA GLU A 349 -1.93 17.88 -11.39
C GLU A 349 -3.45 17.71 -11.22
N LEU A 350 -3.87 16.58 -10.68
CA LEU A 350 -5.30 16.33 -10.42
C LEU A 350 -5.90 17.35 -9.45
N LEU A 351 -5.17 17.73 -8.42
CA LEU A 351 -5.65 18.72 -7.43
C LEU A 351 -5.83 20.10 -8.07
N TYR A 352 -4.89 20.53 -8.92
CA TYR A 352 -5.05 21.79 -9.67
C TYR A 352 -6.24 21.76 -10.62
N GLU A 353 -6.40 20.67 -11.39
CA GLU A 353 -7.56 20.51 -12.28
C GLU A 353 -8.90 20.65 -11.52
N LEU A 354 -8.99 20.08 -10.32
CA LEU A 354 -10.22 20.09 -9.53
C LEU A 354 -10.50 21.42 -8.84
N THR A 355 -9.47 22.15 -8.43
CA THR A 355 -9.59 23.46 -7.78
C THR A 355 -9.87 24.58 -8.81
N GLU A 356 -9.24 24.54 -9.99
CA GLU A 356 -9.51 25.50 -11.07
C GLU A 356 -10.95 25.41 -11.60
N VAL A 357 -11.51 24.21 -11.73
CA VAL A 357 -12.93 24.01 -12.11
C VAL A 357 -13.88 24.59 -11.06
N HIS A 358 -13.47 24.59 -9.78
CA HIS A 358 -14.30 25.15 -8.70
C HIS A 358 -14.36 26.69 -8.78
N ASP A 359 -13.25 27.37 -9.03
CA ASP A 359 -13.20 28.83 -9.21
C ASP A 359 -13.95 29.29 -10.47
N GLY A 360 -13.88 28.49 -11.55
CA GLY A 360 -14.58 28.79 -12.81
C GLY A 360 -16.12 28.70 -12.74
N SER A 361 -16.68 27.96 -11.77
CA SER A 361 -18.14 27.86 -11.59
C SER A 361 -18.73 29.01 -10.75
N ALA A 362 -17.93 29.63 -9.88
CA ALA A 362 -18.35 30.80 -9.07
C ALA A 362 -18.36 32.12 -9.86
N ALA A 363 -17.69 32.18 -11.01
CA ALA A 363 -17.62 33.35 -11.86
C ALA A 363 -18.74 33.42 -12.92
N ARG A 364 -19.72 32.50 -12.89
CA ARG A 364 -20.86 32.45 -13.81
C ARG A 364 -22.20 32.40 -13.07
N VAL A 365 -22.43 33.32 -12.13
CA VAL A 365 -23.77 33.66 -11.61
C VAL A 365 -23.90 35.15 -11.61
#